data_df29b091d305498dfe5072b4938030df
#
_entry.id   df29b091d305498dfe5072b4938030df
#
_cell.length_a   1.000
_cell.length_b   1.000
_cell.length_c   1.000
_cell.angle_alpha   90.00
_cell.angle_beta   90.00
_cell.angle_gamma   90.00
#
_symmetry.space_group_name_H-M   'P 1'
#
loop_
_entity.id
_entity.type
_entity.pdbx_description
1 polymer ?
#
loop_
_entity_poly.entity_id
_entity_poly.type
_entity_poly.pdbx_seq_one_letter_code
_entity_poly.pdbx_strand_id
1 'polypeptide(L)'
;MRIPVLRFVSLCTLCCFTGALPLAAQTSHPPKLSVQAPPALEQPRPPKPPALVNAAGPAVSLETSEALFDVATALNACGYNEGLEQSDPVRQEVRAAVEKVMQSSAQARFARDQVCTFVAQHRLFEGSRDLAQYVSLALYLTPPPELSLSVDQQDLPPDATQVMDMLPILHAFVEATDMHLIFLQFRPEYEAEINALHDPLTQMILNTNIYLKLPTSTYSGSRFIVVLEPMLDPNQTNARVYGSNYVVVASPVRGQVDMKDVRHTYLHYEIEPLLYQHSGAMDRLLPLLKVIRDAPLGYEYRDNIASLVIECLIRAIEARTMDTGVAIFKIPADAARADVPRLQHEHDLTVQRSNAVREKTVSDDMRDGFVLTQYFYTQLGEFERNPESLTEAIGPMVYGMDVDQQIHNAKQIVFFAQAPVDVVQAPAVDTALDKAENQIRAGNAEAASQLALQAIREHTGDPARADYVLGLTWLMKGDPQSAANDFNEALQLTQDPRLRAWSHIWLGRIDDVKDDRADALTEYETAMKVRDGQPDTLQAVEQGLNKPYTVHAAPAATPPNGADGPQ
;
A
#
# COMPACT_ATOMS: atom_id res chain seq x y z
N MET A 1 -11.30 -51.22 -40.25
CA MET A 1 -10.45 -51.58 -41.38
C MET A 1 -9.00 -51.34 -40.94
N ARG A 2 -8.42 -52.44 -40.57
CA ARG A 2 -6.99 -52.90 -40.63
C ARG A 2 -5.85 -51.90 -40.32
N ILE A 3 -5.14 -52.27 -39.25
CA ILE A 3 -3.74 -52.10 -38.87
C ILE A 3 -2.81 -52.79 -39.92
N PRO A 4 -1.50 -52.47 -40.09
CA PRO A 4 -0.45 -52.94 -39.17
C PRO A 4 0.75 -51.97 -38.99
N VAL A 5 1.42 -51.89 -37.88
CA VAL A 5 2.57 -52.59 -37.29
C VAL A 5 3.70 -52.97 -38.28
N LEU A 6 4.90 -52.39 -38.07
CA LEU A 6 6.16 -53.13 -38.25
C LEU A 6 7.28 -52.61 -37.34
N ARG A 7 7.87 -53.54 -36.60
CA ARG A 7 9.15 -53.51 -35.88
C ARG A 7 10.30 -53.68 -36.84
N PHE A 8 11.48 -53.16 -36.55
CA PHE A 8 12.73 -53.83 -36.87
C PHE A 8 13.81 -53.59 -35.80
N VAL A 9 14.41 -54.68 -35.42
CA VAL A 9 15.54 -54.93 -34.51
C VAL A 9 16.76 -55.23 -35.39
N SER A 10 17.98 -54.89 -34.98
CA SER A 10 19.24 -55.61 -35.18
C SER A 10 20.43 -54.67 -35.03
N LEU A 11 21.39 -54.97 -34.40
CA LEU A 11 22.31 -56.00 -33.88
C LEU A 11 23.76 -55.58 -34.20
N CYS A 12 24.56 -55.55 -33.15
CA CYS A 12 26.01 -55.81 -33.04
C CYS A 12 26.98 -55.50 -34.19
N THR A 13 28.09 -54.85 -33.87
CA THR A 13 29.41 -55.47 -34.15
C THR A 13 30.48 -54.96 -33.17
N LEU A 14 31.19 -55.97 -32.68
CA LEU A 14 32.35 -56.00 -31.79
C LEU A 14 33.62 -55.86 -32.65
N CYS A 15 34.60 -55.06 -32.27
CA CYS A 15 35.99 -55.23 -32.72
C CYS A 15 36.95 -54.77 -31.59
N CYS A 16 37.68 -55.77 -31.14
CA CYS A 16 38.89 -55.64 -30.32
C CYS A 16 40.05 -55.08 -31.14
N PHE A 17 40.89 -54.23 -30.53
CA PHE A 17 42.34 -54.29 -30.77
C PHE A 17 43.13 -53.83 -29.55
N THR A 18 44.18 -54.56 -29.33
CA THR A 18 45.20 -54.61 -28.27
C THR A 18 46.19 -53.46 -28.31
N GLY A 19 46.73 -53.12 -27.17
CA GLY A 19 48.11 -52.65 -27.16
C GLY A 19 48.52 -51.61 -26.13
N ALA A 20 49.35 -52.08 -25.19
CA ALA A 20 50.44 -51.36 -24.53
C ALA A 20 50.15 -50.49 -23.30
N LEU A 21 50.53 -50.99 -22.16
CA LEU A 21 50.86 -50.28 -20.92
C LEU A 21 52.17 -49.48 -21.04
N PRO A 22 52.30 -48.39 -20.31
CA PRO A 22 53.47 -48.25 -19.43
C PRO A 22 53.08 -48.05 -17.97
N LEU A 23 53.87 -48.66 -17.11
CA LEU A 23 53.96 -48.44 -15.66
C LEU A 23 54.20 -46.94 -15.34
N ALA A 24 53.40 -46.42 -14.47
CA ALA A 24 53.77 -45.20 -13.74
C ALA A 24 53.26 -45.30 -12.29
N ALA A 25 54.14 -44.92 -11.39
CA ALA A 25 54.18 -45.04 -9.96
C ALA A 25 52.88 -44.78 -9.20
N GLN A 26 52.60 -45.70 -8.27
CA GLN A 26 51.64 -45.49 -7.18
C GLN A 26 52.18 -44.47 -6.19
N THR A 27 51.55 -43.28 -6.12
CA THR A 27 51.57 -42.44 -4.95
C THR A 27 50.30 -42.63 -4.17
N SER A 28 50.42 -43.30 -3.02
CA SER A 28 49.34 -43.51 -2.07
C SER A 28 48.92 -42.19 -1.42
N HIS A 29 47.75 -41.66 -1.81
CA HIS A 29 47.06 -40.66 -1.03
C HIS A 29 46.12 -41.33 -0.03
N PRO A 30 46.08 -40.86 1.25
CA PRO A 30 45.12 -41.39 2.22
C PRO A 30 43.68 -41.06 1.79
N PRO A 31 42.70 -41.91 2.13
CA PRO A 31 41.31 -41.69 1.78
C PRO A 31 40.82 -40.44 2.47
N LYS A 32 40.33 -39.46 1.66
CA LYS A 32 39.55 -38.34 2.19
C LYS A 32 38.24 -38.91 2.72
N LEU A 33 38.08 -38.95 4.04
CA LEU A 33 36.78 -39.09 4.67
C LEU A 33 35.89 -37.96 4.17
N SER A 34 34.92 -38.28 3.33
CA SER A 34 33.82 -37.37 3.02
C SER A 34 32.94 -37.31 4.27
N VAL A 35 33.14 -36.28 5.07
CA VAL A 35 32.16 -35.90 6.07
C VAL A 35 30.95 -35.40 5.27
N GLN A 36 29.91 -36.21 5.18
CA GLN A 36 28.60 -35.72 4.74
C GLN A 36 28.22 -34.63 5.71
N ALA A 37 28.10 -33.41 5.19
CA ALA A 37 27.48 -32.30 5.94
C ALA A 37 26.09 -32.80 6.42
N PRO A 38 25.72 -32.55 7.68
CA PRO A 38 24.36 -32.84 8.13
C PRO A 38 23.38 -32.14 7.18
N PRO A 39 22.22 -32.75 6.89
CA PRO A 39 21.20 -32.10 6.08
C PRO A 39 20.96 -30.73 6.70
N ALA A 40 21.08 -29.68 5.89
CA ALA A 40 20.74 -28.34 6.30
C ALA A 40 19.32 -28.42 6.91
N LEU A 41 19.21 -28.07 8.18
CA LEU A 41 17.90 -27.86 8.79
C LEU A 41 17.18 -26.88 7.88
N GLU A 42 16.14 -27.36 7.18
CA GLU A 42 15.22 -26.47 6.48
C GLU A 42 14.77 -25.44 7.52
N GLN A 43 15.27 -24.23 7.38
CA GLN A 43 14.73 -23.11 8.15
C GLN A 43 13.24 -23.06 7.83
N PRO A 44 12.37 -22.92 8.81
CA PRO A 44 10.95 -22.72 8.55
C PRO A 44 10.84 -21.59 7.54
N ARG A 45 10.23 -21.86 6.40
CA ARG A 45 9.89 -20.81 5.43
C ARG A 45 9.14 -19.74 6.20
N PRO A 46 9.50 -18.46 6.00
CA PRO A 46 8.70 -17.40 6.59
C PRO A 46 7.22 -17.68 6.28
N PRO A 47 6.32 -17.52 7.24
CA PRO A 47 4.90 -17.74 7.02
C PRO A 47 4.53 -16.95 5.75
N LYS A 48 3.89 -17.63 4.80
CA LYS A 48 3.32 -16.96 3.64
C LYS A 48 2.49 -15.79 4.18
N PRO A 49 2.66 -14.57 3.65
CA PRO A 49 1.70 -13.53 4.00
C PRO A 49 0.30 -14.10 3.78
N PRO A 50 -0.64 -13.83 4.69
CA PRO A 50 -1.96 -14.40 4.62
C PRO A 50 -2.50 -14.14 3.23
N ALA A 51 -2.93 -15.20 2.59
CA ALA A 51 -3.65 -15.07 1.36
C ALA A 51 -5.05 -14.53 1.72
N LEU A 52 -5.17 -13.21 1.84
CA LEU A 52 -6.47 -12.55 1.74
C LEU A 52 -7.16 -13.02 0.45
N VAL A 53 -6.38 -13.46 -0.53
CA VAL A 53 -6.82 -13.99 -1.81
C VAL A 53 -5.85 -15.06 -2.31
N ASN A 54 -6.37 -16.05 -3.01
CA ASN A 54 -5.64 -17.15 -3.64
C ASN A 54 -4.40 -16.64 -4.40
N ALA A 55 -3.20 -17.11 -4.03
CA ALA A 55 -1.92 -16.71 -4.63
C ALA A 55 -1.83 -16.91 -6.15
N ALA A 56 -2.75 -17.68 -6.75
CA ALA A 56 -2.89 -17.92 -8.19
C ALA A 56 -3.94 -17.02 -8.87
N GLY A 57 -4.58 -16.11 -8.14
CA GLY A 57 -5.62 -15.23 -8.68
C GLY A 57 -5.08 -14.09 -9.57
N PRO A 58 -5.95 -13.39 -10.29
CA PRO A 58 -5.58 -12.25 -11.13
C PRO A 58 -5.00 -11.09 -10.30
N ALA A 59 -4.31 -10.17 -10.97
CA ALA A 59 -3.77 -8.96 -10.34
C ALA A 59 -4.87 -8.04 -9.77
N VAL A 60 -6.05 -8.07 -10.38
CA VAL A 60 -7.26 -7.40 -9.90
C VAL A 60 -8.34 -8.43 -9.66
N SER A 61 -8.99 -8.37 -8.49
CA SER A 61 -10.14 -9.22 -8.16
C SER A 61 -11.30 -8.41 -7.61
N LEU A 62 -12.50 -8.94 -7.82
CA LEU A 62 -13.75 -8.46 -7.26
C LEU A 62 -14.38 -9.60 -6.48
N GLU A 63 -14.58 -9.42 -5.20
CA GLU A 63 -14.88 -10.49 -4.27
C GLU A 63 -15.93 -10.09 -3.24
N THR A 64 -16.47 -11.10 -2.54
CA THR A 64 -17.22 -10.95 -1.29
C THR A 64 -16.49 -11.71 -0.20
N SER A 65 -16.65 -11.28 1.05
CA SER A 65 -16.07 -11.93 2.21
C SER A 65 -17.16 -12.27 3.22
N GLU A 66 -17.35 -13.57 3.49
CA GLU A 66 -18.31 -14.00 4.49
C GLU A 66 -17.92 -13.52 5.90
N ALA A 67 -16.62 -13.49 6.21
CA ALA A 67 -16.15 -12.95 7.48
C ALA A 67 -16.48 -11.45 7.64
N LEU A 68 -16.36 -10.67 6.55
CA LEU A 68 -16.75 -9.27 6.56
C LEU A 68 -18.29 -9.12 6.67
N PHE A 69 -19.06 -9.96 5.99
CA PHE A 69 -20.51 -10.02 6.14
C PHE A 69 -20.90 -10.29 7.60
N ASP A 70 -20.26 -11.24 8.26
CA ASP A 70 -20.53 -11.59 9.66
C ASP A 70 -20.29 -10.40 10.59
N VAL A 71 -19.13 -9.74 10.44
CA VAL A 71 -18.79 -8.55 11.23
C VAL A 71 -19.76 -7.40 10.94
N ALA A 72 -20.00 -7.09 9.67
CA ALA A 72 -20.91 -6.03 9.28
C ALA A 72 -22.35 -6.28 9.74
N THR A 73 -22.81 -7.54 9.68
CA THR A 73 -24.14 -7.94 10.17
C THR A 73 -24.22 -7.81 11.69
N ALA A 74 -23.18 -8.20 12.43
CA ALA A 74 -23.10 -8.01 13.88
C ALA A 74 -23.20 -6.52 14.26
N LEU A 75 -22.49 -5.63 13.55
CA LEU A 75 -22.62 -4.18 13.75
C LEU A 75 -24.04 -3.67 13.46
N ASN A 76 -24.65 -4.13 12.36
CA ASN A 76 -26.03 -3.78 12.04
C ASN A 76 -27.02 -4.25 13.10
N ALA A 77 -26.83 -5.44 13.71
CA ALA A 77 -27.64 -5.93 14.82
C ALA A 77 -27.49 -5.07 16.08
N CYS A 78 -26.40 -4.30 16.19
CA CYS A 78 -26.14 -3.34 17.26
C CYS A 78 -26.56 -1.91 16.94
N GLY A 79 -27.26 -1.67 15.83
CA GLY A 79 -27.79 -0.36 15.50
C GLY A 79 -26.88 0.48 14.62
N TYR A 80 -25.96 -0.12 13.87
CA TYR A 80 -25.22 0.57 12.83
C TYR A 80 -26.18 0.95 11.70
N ASN A 81 -26.57 2.24 11.64
CA ASN A 81 -27.59 2.77 10.73
C ASN A 81 -27.03 3.79 9.72
N GLU A 82 -25.74 4.05 9.73
CA GLU A 82 -25.07 4.97 8.82
C GLU A 82 -25.38 4.56 7.37
N GLY A 83 -25.85 5.52 6.56
CA GLY A 83 -26.21 5.32 5.17
C GLY A 83 -27.39 4.35 4.89
N LEU A 84 -28.12 3.90 5.91
CA LEU A 84 -29.13 2.83 5.76
C LEU A 84 -30.25 3.17 4.75
N GLU A 85 -30.69 4.43 4.67
CA GLU A 85 -31.75 4.85 3.72
C GLU A 85 -31.27 4.84 2.26
N GLN A 86 -29.97 4.92 2.06
CA GLN A 86 -29.31 4.93 0.75
C GLN A 86 -28.75 3.56 0.37
N SER A 87 -28.60 2.66 1.33
CA SER A 87 -28.05 1.32 1.14
C SER A 87 -28.89 0.47 0.19
N ASP A 88 -28.24 -0.55 -0.36
CA ASP A 88 -28.94 -1.55 -1.14
C ASP A 88 -30.04 -2.24 -0.32
N PRO A 89 -31.17 -2.63 -0.93
CA PRO A 89 -32.26 -3.33 -0.23
C PRO A 89 -31.82 -4.57 0.53
N VAL A 90 -30.82 -5.31 0.04
CA VAL A 90 -30.30 -6.52 0.69
C VAL A 90 -29.87 -6.26 2.14
N ARG A 91 -29.36 -5.07 2.46
CA ARG A 91 -29.00 -4.71 3.84
C ARG A 91 -30.19 -4.75 4.79
N GLN A 92 -31.34 -4.24 4.35
CA GLN A 92 -32.58 -4.27 5.16
C GLN A 92 -33.14 -5.67 5.27
N GLU A 93 -33.07 -6.46 4.19
CA GLU A 93 -33.56 -7.84 4.15
C GLU A 93 -32.72 -8.75 5.07
N VAL A 94 -31.41 -8.65 5.05
CA VAL A 94 -30.50 -9.36 5.98
C VAL A 94 -30.81 -8.98 7.43
N ARG A 95 -30.94 -7.67 7.72
CA ARG A 95 -31.32 -7.20 9.06
C ARG A 95 -32.64 -7.80 9.54
N ALA A 96 -33.64 -7.88 8.66
CA ALA A 96 -34.93 -8.48 8.98
C ALA A 96 -34.83 -10.00 9.23
N ALA A 97 -33.97 -10.70 8.48
CA ALA A 97 -33.72 -12.13 8.67
C ALA A 97 -33.05 -12.39 10.04
N VAL A 98 -32.02 -11.62 10.39
CA VAL A 98 -31.34 -11.71 11.70
C VAL A 98 -32.29 -11.38 12.84
N GLU A 99 -33.10 -10.33 12.72
CA GLU A 99 -34.08 -9.95 13.73
C GLU A 99 -35.11 -11.08 13.96
N LYS A 100 -35.55 -11.76 12.91
CA LYS A 100 -36.45 -12.92 13.02
C LYS A 100 -35.83 -14.07 13.82
N VAL A 101 -34.53 -14.34 13.65
CA VAL A 101 -33.82 -15.33 14.47
C VAL A 101 -33.74 -14.87 15.92
N MET A 102 -33.41 -13.62 16.16
CA MET A 102 -33.35 -13.06 17.53
C MET A 102 -34.72 -13.08 18.24
N GLN A 103 -35.83 -12.91 17.52
CA GLN A 103 -37.16 -13.03 18.12
C GLN A 103 -37.44 -14.44 18.63
N SER A 104 -36.91 -15.47 17.97
CA SER A 104 -37.15 -16.87 18.31
C SER A 104 -36.11 -17.46 19.25
N SER A 105 -34.90 -16.92 19.33
CA SER A 105 -33.77 -17.46 20.09
C SER A 105 -33.32 -16.52 21.22
N ALA A 106 -33.43 -17.00 22.46
CA ALA A 106 -32.87 -16.29 23.63
C ALA A 106 -31.32 -16.28 23.59
N GLN A 107 -30.69 -17.32 23.05
CA GLN A 107 -29.26 -17.43 22.89
C GLN A 107 -28.73 -16.38 21.88
N ALA A 108 -29.42 -16.23 20.74
CA ALA A 108 -29.06 -15.22 19.74
C ALA A 108 -29.16 -13.79 20.31
N ARG A 109 -30.21 -13.50 21.08
CA ARG A 109 -30.34 -12.20 21.77
C ARG A 109 -29.20 -11.95 22.75
N PHE A 110 -28.86 -12.95 23.56
CA PHE A 110 -27.75 -12.83 24.51
C PHE A 110 -26.42 -12.59 23.80
N ALA A 111 -26.13 -13.35 22.75
CA ALA A 111 -24.91 -13.19 21.94
C ALA A 111 -24.84 -11.79 21.29
N ARG A 112 -25.95 -11.30 20.71
CA ARG A 112 -26.04 -9.93 20.22
C ARG A 112 -25.73 -8.90 21.31
N ASP A 113 -26.32 -9.04 22.51
CA ASP A 113 -26.11 -8.08 23.58
C ASP A 113 -24.64 -8.02 24.02
N GLN A 114 -23.90 -9.15 23.94
CA GLN A 114 -22.45 -9.17 24.17
C GLN A 114 -21.70 -8.38 23.08
N VAL A 115 -22.02 -8.61 21.81
CA VAL A 115 -21.42 -7.85 20.68
C VAL A 115 -21.70 -6.36 20.86
N CYS A 116 -22.95 -5.98 21.14
CA CYS A 116 -23.33 -4.57 21.27
C CYS A 116 -22.65 -3.89 22.46
N THR A 117 -22.44 -4.62 23.55
CA THR A 117 -21.70 -4.13 24.70
C THR A 117 -20.24 -3.89 24.34
N PHE A 118 -19.61 -4.82 23.63
CA PHE A 118 -18.24 -4.68 23.15
C PHE A 118 -18.09 -3.47 22.21
N VAL A 119 -18.94 -3.37 21.20
CA VAL A 119 -18.94 -2.25 20.24
C VAL A 119 -19.09 -0.91 20.95
N ALA A 120 -20.01 -0.81 21.93
CA ALA A 120 -20.20 0.42 22.70
C ALA A 120 -18.97 0.82 23.54
N GLN A 121 -18.21 -0.17 24.05
CA GLN A 121 -16.98 0.06 24.82
C GLN A 121 -15.77 0.46 23.98
N HIS A 122 -15.74 0.07 22.69
CA HIS A 122 -14.62 0.34 21.77
C HIS A 122 -14.95 1.44 20.76
N ARG A 123 -16.01 2.20 21.00
CA ARG A 123 -16.47 3.23 20.08
C ARG A 123 -15.46 4.38 19.99
N LEU A 124 -15.08 4.74 18.76
CA LEU A 124 -14.25 5.90 18.47
C LEU A 124 -15.13 7.13 18.19
N PHE A 125 -14.59 8.30 18.48
CA PHE A 125 -15.30 9.57 18.27
C PHE A 125 -15.62 9.83 16.79
N GLU A 126 -14.68 9.49 15.92
CA GLU A 126 -14.80 9.64 14.47
C GLU A 126 -15.44 8.39 13.87
N GLY A 127 -16.66 8.53 13.37
CA GLY A 127 -17.46 7.39 12.89
C GLY A 127 -16.79 6.58 11.76
N SER A 128 -16.04 7.25 10.89
CA SER A 128 -15.29 6.58 9.84
C SER A 128 -14.18 5.66 10.40
N ARG A 129 -13.46 6.11 11.39
CA ARG A 129 -12.44 5.31 12.09
C ARG A 129 -13.07 4.23 12.95
N ASP A 130 -14.24 4.50 13.53
CA ASP A 130 -14.97 3.53 14.33
C ASP A 130 -15.34 2.29 13.49
N LEU A 131 -15.88 2.49 12.29
CA LEU A 131 -16.14 1.39 11.36
C LEU A 131 -14.85 0.73 10.87
N ALA A 132 -13.85 1.53 10.57
CA ALA A 132 -12.60 1.11 9.97
C ALA A 132 -11.87 0.00 10.76
N GLN A 133 -11.87 0.05 12.10
CA GLN A 133 -11.23 -0.95 12.95
C GLN A 133 -11.88 -2.35 12.77
N TYR A 134 -13.20 -2.41 12.63
CA TYR A 134 -13.93 -3.67 12.42
C TYR A 134 -13.74 -4.20 11.00
N VAL A 135 -13.71 -3.32 9.99
CA VAL A 135 -13.39 -3.71 8.61
C VAL A 135 -11.96 -4.26 8.54
N SER A 136 -11.00 -3.60 9.18
CA SER A 136 -9.62 -4.09 9.25
C SER A 136 -9.55 -5.48 9.89
N LEU A 137 -10.21 -5.70 11.03
CA LEU A 137 -10.26 -7.01 11.65
C LEU A 137 -10.85 -8.07 10.71
N ALA A 138 -12.01 -7.78 10.12
CA ALA A 138 -12.74 -8.72 9.27
C ALA A 138 -11.92 -9.20 8.06
N LEU A 139 -11.12 -8.32 7.46
CA LEU A 139 -10.27 -8.66 6.32
C LEU A 139 -9.11 -9.60 6.68
N TYR A 140 -8.81 -9.76 7.97
CA TYR A 140 -7.80 -10.71 8.47
C TYR A 140 -8.41 -11.98 9.10
N LEU A 141 -9.72 -12.20 8.93
CA LEU A 141 -10.37 -13.42 9.39
C LEU A 141 -10.43 -14.49 8.31
N THR A 142 -10.31 -15.75 8.75
CA THR A 142 -10.66 -16.89 7.90
C THR A 142 -12.18 -16.98 7.77
N PRO A 143 -12.69 -17.59 6.69
CA PRO A 143 -14.13 -17.82 6.56
C PRO A 143 -14.67 -18.68 7.71
N PRO A 144 -15.98 -18.57 8.03
CA PRO A 144 -16.65 -19.52 8.92
C PRO A 144 -16.48 -20.97 8.41
N PRO A 145 -16.50 -21.97 9.30
CA PRO A 145 -16.83 -21.88 10.75
C PRO A 145 -15.67 -21.47 11.65
N GLU A 146 -14.41 -21.46 11.14
CA GLU A 146 -13.23 -21.19 11.96
C GLU A 146 -13.22 -19.75 12.46
N LEU A 147 -13.53 -18.78 11.61
CA LEU A 147 -13.61 -17.34 11.90
C LEU A 147 -12.46 -16.89 12.83
N SER A 148 -11.25 -17.32 12.49
CA SER A 148 -10.03 -17.10 13.25
C SER A 148 -9.10 -16.15 12.52
N LEU A 149 -8.08 -15.64 13.19
CA LEU A 149 -7.07 -14.81 12.53
C LEU A 149 -6.34 -15.60 11.45
N SER A 150 -6.22 -15.02 10.28
CA SER A 150 -5.46 -15.55 9.14
C SER A 150 -3.95 -15.26 9.26
N VAL A 151 -3.54 -14.44 10.24
CA VAL A 151 -2.16 -14.05 10.54
C VAL A 151 -1.89 -14.18 12.03
N ASP A 152 -0.63 -14.09 12.41
CA ASP A 152 -0.28 -13.95 13.81
C ASP A 152 -0.75 -12.60 14.36
N GLN A 153 -1.11 -12.56 15.65
CA GLN A 153 -1.64 -11.36 16.29
C GLN A 153 -0.73 -10.13 16.16
N GLN A 154 0.58 -10.36 16.16
CA GLN A 154 1.58 -9.30 16.02
C GLN A 154 1.63 -8.67 14.61
N ASP A 155 1.08 -9.37 13.62
CA ASP A 155 1.04 -8.93 12.22
C ASP A 155 -0.28 -8.22 11.86
N LEU A 156 -1.19 -8.08 12.85
CA LEU A 156 -2.43 -7.33 12.66
C LEU A 156 -2.16 -5.82 12.59
N PRO A 157 -2.91 -5.10 11.75
CA PRO A 157 -2.90 -3.64 11.80
C PRO A 157 -3.30 -3.11 13.19
N PRO A 158 -2.76 -1.95 13.61
CA PRO A 158 -3.07 -1.38 14.93
C PRO A 158 -4.56 -1.18 15.20
N ASP A 159 -5.34 -0.80 14.19
CA ASP A 159 -6.79 -0.63 14.31
C ASP A 159 -7.51 -1.98 14.51
N ALA A 160 -7.15 -3.02 13.78
CA ALA A 160 -7.69 -4.37 13.98
C ALA A 160 -7.35 -4.93 15.37
N THR A 161 -6.14 -4.67 15.85
CA THR A 161 -5.69 -5.14 17.17
C THR A 161 -6.55 -4.58 18.30
N GLN A 162 -7.05 -3.35 18.18
CA GLN A 162 -7.89 -2.70 19.19
C GLN A 162 -9.22 -3.44 19.42
N VAL A 163 -9.74 -4.12 18.41
CA VAL A 163 -11.03 -4.81 18.47
C VAL A 163 -10.91 -6.34 18.35
N MET A 164 -9.69 -6.87 18.40
CA MET A 164 -9.42 -8.30 18.24
C MET A 164 -10.15 -9.16 19.29
N ASP A 165 -10.30 -8.67 20.52
CA ASP A 165 -11.01 -9.36 21.60
C ASP A 165 -12.52 -9.54 21.31
N MET A 166 -13.02 -8.97 20.20
CA MET A 166 -14.36 -9.24 19.69
C MET A 166 -14.51 -10.69 19.19
N LEU A 167 -13.44 -11.36 18.75
CA LEU A 167 -13.51 -12.64 18.04
C LEU A 167 -14.33 -13.73 18.77
N PRO A 168 -14.10 -14.05 20.05
CA PRO A 168 -14.89 -15.07 20.74
C PRO A 168 -16.38 -14.67 20.87
N ILE A 169 -16.66 -13.37 20.97
CA ILE A 169 -18.02 -12.82 21.07
C ILE A 169 -18.72 -12.90 19.71
N LEU A 170 -18.01 -12.55 18.64
CA LEU A 170 -18.47 -12.65 17.26
C LEU A 170 -18.77 -14.10 16.89
N HIS A 171 -17.88 -15.02 17.25
CA HIS A 171 -18.07 -16.46 17.00
C HIS A 171 -19.35 -16.98 17.64
N ALA A 172 -19.58 -16.62 18.93
CA ALA A 172 -20.81 -16.98 19.62
C ALA A 172 -22.07 -16.38 18.97
N PHE A 173 -21.98 -15.16 18.41
CA PHE A 173 -23.09 -14.52 17.68
C PHE A 173 -23.38 -15.23 16.35
N VAL A 174 -22.35 -15.50 15.56
CA VAL A 174 -22.44 -16.20 14.27
C VAL A 174 -23.05 -17.58 14.46
N GLU A 175 -22.61 -18.34 15.47
CA GLU A 175 -23.15 -19.65 15.79
C GLU A 175 -24.62 -19.57 16.27
N ALA A 176 -24.93 -18.66 17.17
CA ALA A 176 -26.28 -18.53 17.75
C ALA A 176 -27.34 -18.04 16.76
N THR A 177 -26.91 -17.39 15.69
CA THR A 177 -27.80 -16.87 14.62
C THR A 177 -27.86 -17.73 13.38
N ASP A 178 -27.06 -18.83 13.31
CA ASP A 178 -26.87 -19.62 12.07
C ASP A 178 -26.47 -18.70 10.89
N MET A 179 -25.53 -17.75 11.12
CA MET A 179 -25.21 -16.68 10.18
C MET A 179 -24.81 -17.18 8.79
N HIS A 180 -24.10 -18.30 8.74
CA HIS A 180 -23.75 -18.94 7.46
C HIS A 180 -24.99 -19.27 6.61
N LEU A 181 -26.10 -19.73 7.23
CA LEU A 181 -27.33 -20.01 6.48
C LEU A 181 -27.99 -18.70 5.98
N ILE A 182 -27.88 -17.62 6.75
CA ILE A 182 -28.34 -16.29 6.31
C ILE A 182 -27.49 -15.82 5.13
N PHE A 183 -26.15 -15.91 5.21
CA PHE A 183 -25.26 -15.56 4.10
C PHE A 183 -25.61 -16.35 2.83
N LEU A 184 -25.78 -17.66 2.93
CA LEU A 184 -26.17 -18.50 1.80
C LEU A 184 -27.54 -18.14 1.22
N GLN A 185 -28.48 -17.67 2.05
CA GLN A 185 -29.78 -17.20 1.58
C GLN A 185 -29.66 -15.96 0.69
N PHE A 186 -28.79 -15.02 1.04
CA PHE A 186 -28.60 -13.75 0.32
C PHE A 186 -27.40 -13.76 -0.66
N ARG A 187 -26.74 -14.88 -0.80
CA ARG A 187 -25.63 -15.02 -1.75
C ARG A 187 -26.00 -14.69 -3.19
N PRO A 188 -27.20 -15.05 -3.71
CA PRO A 188 -27.59 -14.67 -5.07
C PRO A 188 -27.63 -13.14 -5.28
N GLU A 189 -28.04 -12.36 -4.28
CA GLU A 189 -28.07 -10.90 -4.31
C GLU A 189 -26.64 -10.36 -4.35
N TYR A 190 -25.71 -10.88 -3.53
CA TYR A 190 -24.29 -10.54 -3.58
C TYR A 190 -23.66 -10.88 -4.93
N GLU A 191 -23.99 -12.04 -5.52
CA GLU A 191 -23.51 -12.42 -6.85
C GLU A 191 -24.08 -11.49 -7.94
N ALA A 192 -25.32 -11.00 -7.79
CA ALA A 192 -25.91 -10.03 -8.71
C ALA A 192 -25.18 -8.68 -8.65
N GLU A 193 -24.82 -8.20 -7.44
CA GLU A 193 -24.05 -6.98 -7.24
C GLU A 193 -22.64 -7.10 -7.83
N ILE A 194 -21.95 -8.23 -7.61
CA ILE A 194 -20.65 -8.52 -8.24
C ILE A 194 -20.74 -8.45 -9.76
N ASN A 195 -21.77 -9.08 -10.34
CA ASN A 195 -21.97 -9.07 -11.78
C ASN A 195 -22.27 -7.65 -12.32
N ALA A 196 -23.03 -6.85 -11.57
CA ALA A 196 -23.33 -5.47 -11.95
C ALA A 196 -22.09 -4.58 -11.90
N LEU A 197 -21.17 -4.82 -10.96
CA LEU A 197 -19.94 -4.04 -10.77
C LEU A 197 -18.83 -4.44 -11.72
N HIS A 198 -18.83 -5.65 -12.26
CA HIS A 198 -17.75 -6.20 -13.09
C HIS A 198 -17.39 -5.30 -14.29
N ASP A 199 -18.37 -4.90 -15.09
CA ASP A 199 -18.12 -4.09 -16.28
C ASP A 199 -17.69 -2.65 -15.94
N PRO A 200 -18.33 -1.92 -14.99
CA PRO A 200 -17.85 -0.63 -14.52
C PRO A 200 -16.42 -0.65 -13.99
N LEU A 201 -16.05 -1.65 -13.18
CA LEU A 201 -14.71 -1.81 -12.66
C LEU A 201 -13.69 -2.08 -13.77
N THR A 202 -14.00 -2.99 -14.68
CA THR A 202 -13.16 -3.29 -15.85
C THR A 202 -12.94 -2.04 -16.71
N GLN A 203 -13.99 -1.27 -16.96
CA GLN A 203 -13.91 -0.05 -17.75
C GLN A 203 -13.08 1.04 -17.05
N MET A 204 -13.22 1.18 -15.73
CA MET A 204 -12.44 2.11 -14.92
C MET A 204 -10.95 1.76 -14.99
N ILE A 205 -10.58 0.50 -14.81
CA ILE A 205 -9.19 0.01 -14.89
C ILE A 205 -8.62 0.26 -16.28
N LEU A 206 -9.35 -0.16 -17.33
CA LEU A 206 -8.92 0.01 -18.70
C LEU A 206 -8.68 1.48 -19.05
N ASN A 207 -9.63 2.36 -18.73
CA ASN A 207 -9.51 3.79 -19.01
C ASN A 207 -8.34 4.42 -18.23
N THR A 208 -8.12 3.99 -16.99
CA THR A 208 -7.00 4.47 -16.18
C THR A 208 -5.66 4.05 -16.78
N ASN A 209 -5.51 2.77 -17.16
CA ASN A 209 -4.26 2.26 -17.74
C ASN A 209 -3.99 2.81 -19.13
N ILE A 210 -5.03 3.05 -19.94
CA ILE A 210 -4.89 3.75 -21.24
C ILE A 210 -4.36 5.18 -21.01
N TYR A 211 -4.90 5.91 -20.03
CA TYR A 211 -4.42 7.26 -19.73
C TYR A 211 -2.96 7.25 -19.26
N LEU A 212 -2.62 6.34 -18.35
CA LEU A 212 -1.26 6.20 -17.81
C LEU A 212 -0.28 5.55 -18.81
N LYS A 213 -0.79 5.04 -19.93
CA LYS A 213 -0.03 4.28 -20.95
C LYS A 213 0.72 3.10 -20.34
N LEU A 214 0.08 2.45 -19.35
CA LEU A 214 0.58 1.27 -18.67
C LEU A 214 -0.04 -0.01 -19.27
N PRO A 215 0.68 -1.14 -19.26
CA PRO A 215 0.11 -2.41 -19.68
C PRO A 215 -0.96 -2.89 -18.73
N THR A 216 -2.05 -3.44 -19.25
CA THR A 216 -3.23 -3.86 -18.48
C THR A 216 -3.08 -5.16 -17.70
N SER A 217 -1.92 -5.83 -17.75
CA SER A 217 -1.80 -7.17 -17.13
C SER A 217 -0.37 -7.60 -16.83
N THR A 218 0.32 -6.90 -15.95
CA THR A 218 1.54 -7.45 -15.37
C THR A 218 1.35 -7.61 -13.88
N TYR A 219 1.16 -8.85 -13.44
CA TYR A 219 1.27 -9.19 -12.03
C TYR A 219 2.72 -8.94 -11.58
N SER A 220 2.91 -7.89 -10.80
CA SER A 220 4.21 -7.47 -10.26
C SER A 220 4.43 -7.92 -8.81
N GLY A 221 3.63 -8.85 -8.31
CA GLY A 221 3.65 -9.27 -6.90
C GLY A 221 2.64 -8.54 -6.01
N SER A 222 2.01 -7.47 -6.53
CA SER A 222 0.97 -6.70 -5.85
C SER A 222 -0.40 -7.04 -6.42
N ARG A 223 -1.44 -6.86 -5.62
CA ARG A 223 -2.84 -7.09 -6.02
C ARG A 223 -3.71 -5.91 -5.66
N PHE A 224 -4.69 -5.65 -6.50
CA PHE A 224 -5.78 -4.75 -6.23
C PHE A 224 -7.07 -5.56 -6.04
N ILE A 225 -7.65 -5.49 -4.85
CA ILE A 225 -8.77 -6.32 -4.43
C ILE A 225 -9.93 -5.41 -4.10
N VAL A 226 -11.06 -5.58 -4.77
CA VAL A 226 -12.31 -4.91 -4.42
C VAL A 226 -13.20 -5.91 -3.70
N VAL A 227 -13.52 -5.63 -2.45
CA VAL A 227 -14.44 -6.43 -1.63
C VAL A 227 -15.76 -5.69 -1.55
N LEU A 228 -16.82 -6.36 -2.00
CA LEU A 228 -18.15 -5.81 -1.98
C LEU A 228 -18.87 -6.21 -0.69
N GLU A 229 -19.36 -5.20 0.07
CA GLU A 229 -20.11 -5.44 1.31
C GLU A 229 -21.31 -4.50 1.47
N PRO A 230 -22.51 -4.91 1.01
CA PRO A 230 -23.73 -4.11 1.09
C PRO A 230 -24.19 -3.76 2.51
N MET A 231 -23.71 -4.47 3.54
CA MET A 231 -24.09 -4.25 4.93
C MET A 231 -23.43 -3.01 5.56
N LEU A 232 -22.49 -2.35 4.85
CA LEU A 232 -21.80 -1.16 5.31
C LEU A 232 -22.44 0.14 4.78
N ASP A 233 -21.88 1.29 5.21
CA ASP A 233 -22.32 2.61 4.71
C ASP A 233 -21.89 2.79 3.25
N PRO A 234 -22.82 3.02 2.32
CA PRO A 234 -22.50 3.23 0.91
C PRO A 234 -21.79 4.56 0.62
N ASN A 235 -21.82 5.51 1.56
CA ASN A 235 -21.14 6.80 1.40
C ASN A 235 -19.70 6.76 1.90
N GLN A 236 -19.23 5.59 2.36
CA GLN A 236 -17.90 5.42 2.93
C GLN A 236 -17.17 4.25 2.28
N THR A 237 -16.14 4.58 1.53
CA THR A 237 -15.22 3.60 0.96
C THR A 237 -14.06 3.37 1.92
N ASN A 238 -13.75 2.11 2.22
CA ASN A 238 -12.64 1.76 3.09
C ASN A 238 -11.48 1.21 2.27
N ALA A 239 -10.43 2.00 2.13
CA ALA A 239 -9.19 1.57 1.48
C ALA A 239 -8.16 1.09 2.51
N ARG A 240 -7.44 0.02 2.16
CA ARG A 240 -6.42 -0.61 3.00
C ARG A 240 -5.24 -1.06 2.15
N VAL A 241 -4.05 -0.95 2.72
CA VAL A 241 -2.84 -1.52 2.13
C VAL A 241 -2.27 -2.55 3.10
N TYR A 242 -2.22 -3.81 2.66
CA TYR A 242 -1.71 -4.93 3.43
C TYR A 242 -0.52 -5.55 2.70
N GLY A 243 0.69 -5.18 3.12
CA GLY A 243 1.91 -5.56 2.41
C GLY A 243 1.88 -5.00 0.97
N SER A 244 1.82 -5.89 -0.02
CA SER A 244 1.73 -5.52 -1.44
C SER A 244 0.28 -5.52 -1.99
N ASN A 245 -0.73 -5.75 -1.14
CA ASN A 245 -2.13 -5.83 -1.58
C ASN A 245 -2.86 -4.54 -1.22
N TYR A 246 -3.52 -3.96 -2.21
CA TYR A 246 -4.42 -2.82 -2.07
C TYR A 246 -5.85 -3.34 -2.02
N VAL A 247 -6.55 -3.12 -0.92
CA VAL A 247 -7.90 -3.62 -0.69
C VAL A 247 -8.86 -2.44 -0.56
N VAL A 248 -9.92 -2.47 -1.34
CA VAL A 248 -11.01 -1.50 -1.27
C VAL A 248 -12.28 -2.23 -0.86
N VAL A 249 -12.84 -1.86 0.28
CA VAL A 249 -14.18 -2.32 0.66
C VAL A 249 -15.18 -1.25 0.23
N ALA A 250 -16.08 -1.64 -0.66
CA ALA A 250 -17.07 -0.77 -1.23
C ALA A 250 -18.49 -1.31 -0.98
N SER A 251 -19.41 -0.41 -0.70
CA SER A 251 -20.82 -0.74 -0.47
C SER A 251 -21.68 -0.17 -1.60
N PRO A 252 -22.55 -0.96 -2.21
CA PRO A 252 -23.38 -0.49 -3.32
C PRO A 252 -24.48 0.47 -2.86
N VAL A 253 -24.79 1.41 -3.73
CA VAL A 253 -25.98 2.24 -3.65
C VAL A 253 -26.92 1.82 -4.78
N ARG A 254 -27.97 1.09 -4.45
CA ARG A 254 -28.93 0.60 -5.45
C ARG A 254 -28.27 -0.10 -6.63
N GLY A 255 -27.34 -1.00 -6.34
CA GLY A 255 -26.59 -1.75 -7.34
C GLY A 255 -25.46 -0.99 -8.03
N GLN A 256 -25.08 0.16 -7.54
CA GLN A 256 -23.95 0.97 -8.06
C GLN A 256 -22.96 1.33 -6.96
N VAL A 257 -21.70 1.31 -7.30
CA VAL A 257 -20.59 1.75 -6.43
C VAL A 257 -19.99 3.03 -7.00
N ASP A 258 -19.58 3.95 -6.13
CA ASP A 258 -18.81 5.12 -6.57
C ASP A 258 -17.41 4.70 -7.06
N MET A 259 -17.27 4.66 -8.39
CA MET A 259 -16.00 4.30 -9.02
C MET A 259 -14.91 5.34 -8.79
N LYS A 260 -15.24 6.54 -8.30
CA LYS A 260 -14.23 7.58 -8.06
C LYS A 260 -13.28 7.16 -6.94
N ASP A 261 -13.82 6.72 -5.81
CA ASP A 261 -13.02 6.28 -4.66
C ASP A 261 -12.26 4.98 -4.95
N VAL A 262 -12.92 4.03 -5.65
CA VAL A 262 -12.26 2.80 -6.10
C VAL A 262 -11.10 3.11 -7.03
N ARG A 263 -11.29 4.08 -7.96
CA ARG A 263 -10.25 4.53 -8.87
C ARG A 263 -9.10 5.25 -8.16
N HIS A 264 -9.40 6.05 -7.16
CA HIS A 264 -8.40 6.72 -6.34
C HIS A 264 -7.43 5.70 -5.72
N THR A 265 -7.95 4.66 -5.09
CA THR A 265 -7.13 3.57 -4.53
C THR A 265 -6.41 2.77 -5.63
N TYR A 266 -7.03 2.59 -6.80
CA TYR A 266 -6.37 1.95 -7.94
C TYR A 266 -5.19 2.79 -8.46
N LEU A 267 -5.29 4.11 -8.43
CA LEU A 267 -4.17 5.00 -8.76
C LEU A 267 -3.03 4.86 -7.76
N HIS A 268 -3.30 4.70 -6.46
CA HIS A 268 -2.25 4.36 -5.49
C HIS A 268 -1.54 3.05 -5.85
N TYR A 269 -2.30 2.00 -6.17
CA TYR A 269 -1.76 0.70 -6.59
C TYR A 269 -0.82 0.80 -7.80
N GLU A 270 -1.13 1.64 -8.79
CA GLU A 270 -0.30 1.80 -10.01
C GLU A 270 0.87 2.77 -9.80
N ILE A 271 0.69 3.84 -9.01
CA ILE A 271 1.63 4.98 -8.95
C ILE A 271 2.66 4.82 -7.84
N GLU A 272 2.28 4.31 -6.68
CA GLU A 272 3.19 4.20 -5.54
C GLU A 272 4.47 3.43 -5.87
N PRO A 273 4.40 2.22 -6.48
CA PRO A 273 5.60 1.47 -6.82
C PRO A 273 6.52 2.22 -7.80
N LEU A 274 5.95 3.03 -8.71
CA LEU A 274 6.70 3.82 -9.66
C LEU A 274 7.44 4.97 -8.97
N LEU A 275 6.78 5.67 -8.04
CA LEU A 275 7.39 6.78 -7.30
C LEU A 275 8.45 6.30 -6.31
N TYR A 276 8.24 5.18 -5.64
CA TYR A 276 9.23 4.62 -4.72
C TYR A 276 10.56 4.25 -5.40
N GLN A 277 10.55 3.92 -6.70
CA GLN A 277 11.77 3.75 -7.50
C GLN A 277 12.60 5.05 -7.60
N HIS A 278 11.99 6.20 -7.31
CA HIS A 278 12.59 7.52 -7.35
C HIS A 278 12.68 8.20 -5.98
N SER A 279 12.77 7.43 -4.89
CA SER A 279 12.78 7.92 -3.50
C SER A 279 13.80 9.03 -3.27
N GLY A 280 15.02 8.91 -3.79
CA GLY A 280 16.05 9.94 -3.68
C GLY A 280 15.70 11.28 -4.37
N ALA A 281 14.80 11.27 -5.35
CA ALA A 281 14.28 12.51 -5.94
C ALA A 281 13.24 13.16 -5.04
N MET A 282 12.41 12.35 -4.37
CA MET A 282 11.40 12.84 -3.42
C MET A 282 12.04 13.44 -2.17
N ASP A 283 13.16 12.89 -1.68
CA ASP A 283 13.88 13.44 -0.52
C ASP A 283 14.29 14.91 -0.70
N ARG A 284 14.54 15.34 -1.93
CA ARG A 284 14.83 16.76 -2.24
C ARG A 284 13.67 17.68 -1.89
N LEU A 285 12.45 17.15 -1.83
CA LEU A 285 11.21 17.89 -1.59
C LEU A 285 10.87 18.01 -0.10
N LEU A 286 11.62 17.35 0.80
CA LEU A 286 11.42 17.42 2.27
C LEU A 286 11.20 18.85 2.81
N PRO A 287 11.86 19.91 2.30
CA PRO A 287 11.60 21.27 2.77
C PRO A 287 10.16 21.77 2.59
N LEU A 288 9.37 21.14 1.67
CA LEU A 288 7.97 21.50 1.46
C LEU A 288 7.10 21.14 2.68
N LEU A 289 7.42 20.08 3.43
CA LEU A 289 6.69 19.70 4.63
C LEU A 289 6.60 20.82 5.66
N LYS A 290 7.62 21.70 5.72
CA LYS A 290 7.60 22.87 6.61
C LYS A 290 6.54 23.91 6.20
N VAL A 291 6.23 23.98 4.91
CA VAL A 291 5.29 24.97 4.37
C VAL A 291 3.85 24.51 4.57
N ILE A 292 3.62 23.21 4.48
CA ILE A 292 2.27 22.62 4.63
C ILE A 292 1.93 22.24 6.08
N ARG A 293 2.79 22.60 7.03
CA ARG A 293 2.59 22.22 8.44
C ARG A 293 1.22 22.63 8.99
N ASP A 294 0.72 23.77 8.57
CA ASP A 294 -0.56 24.34 9.00
C ASP A 294 -1.72 24.04 8.03
N ALA A 295 -1.47 23.22 7.00
CA ALA A 295 -2.50 22.75 6.08
C ALA A 295 -3.46 21.78 6.78
N PRO A 296 -4.74 21.74 6.38
CA PRO A 296 -5.74 20.84 6.95
C PRO A 296 -5.59 19.40 6.44
N LEU A 297 -4.38 18.88 6.41
CA LEU A 297 -4.06 17.55 5.95
C LEU A 297 -3.95 16.56 7.11
N GLY A 298 -4.19 15.29 6.82
CA GLY A 298 -3.85 14.19 7.69
C GLY A 298 -2.35 14.15 8.01
N TYR A 299 -2.02 13.53 9.11
CA TYR A 299 -0.63 13.43 9.58
C TYR A 299 0.28 12.76 8.55
N GLU A 300 -0.19 11.70 7.88
CA GLU A 300 0.51 10.94 6.86
C GLU A 300 1.04 11.79 5.69
N TYR A 301 0.34 12.88 5.35
CA TYR A 301 0.75 13.79 4.28
C TYR A 301 1.66 14.92 4.77
N ARG A 302 1.50 15.34 6.05
CA ARG A 302 2.28 16.45 6.62
C ARG A 302 3.70 16.05 7.01
N ASP A 303 3.90 14.76 7.31
CA ASP A 303 5.18 14.26 7.81
C ASP A 303 5.88 13.27 6.87
N ASN A 304 5.20 12.87 5.80
CA ASN A 304 5.77 11.98 4.79
C ASN A 304 5.74 12.62 3.41
N ILE A 305 6.91 13.01 2.91
CA ILE A 305 7.04 13.65 1.60
C ILE A 305 6.61 12.72 0.45
N ALA A 306 6.85 11.41 0.58
CA ALA A 306 6.45 10.46 -0.45
C ALA A 306 4.91 10.41 -0.55
N SER A 307 4.20 10.30 0.58
CA SER A 307 2.74 10.33 0.61
C SER A 307 2.18 11.62 0.01
N LEU A 308 2.78 12.77 0.36
CA LEU A 308 2.36 14.05 -0.22
C LEU A 308 2.56 14.10 -1.75
N VAL A 309 3.70 13.63 -2.25
CA VAL A 309 4.02 13.63 -3.69
C VAL A 309 3.09 12.69 -4.45
N ILE A 310 2.88 11.48 -3.91
CA ILE A 310 1.97 10.47 -4.48
C ILE A 310 0.58 11.06 -4.61
N GLU A 311 0.04 11.58 -3.52
CA GLU A 311 -1.32 12.12 -3.47
C GLU A 311 -1.48 13.31 -4.42
N CYS A 312 -0.52 14.24 -4.45
CA CYS A 312 -0.57 15.37 -5.40
C CYS A 312 -0.58 14.92 -6.87
N LEU A 313 0.15 13.85 -7.20
CA LEU A 313 0.14 13.29 -8.57
C LEU A 313 -1.20 12.60 -8.87
N ILE A 314 -1.74 11.83 -7.93
CA ILE A 314 -3.04 11.16 -8.07
C ILE A 314 -4.13 12.20 -8.31
N ARG A 315 -4.24 13.23 -7.49
CA ARG A 315 -5.22 14.32 -7.64
C ARG A 315 -5.06 15.07 -8.96
N ALA A 316 -3.84 15.30 -9.40
CA ALA A 316 -3.59 15.88 -10.71
C ALA A 316 -4.08 14.98 -11.86
N ILE A 317 -3.90 13.66 -11.79
CA ILE A 317 -4.42 12.70 -12.75
C ILE A 317 -5.95 12.70 -12.73
N GLU A 318 -6.56 12.71 -11.56
CA GLU A 318 -8.01 12.79 -11.39
C GLU A 318 -8.57 14.07 -12.00
N ALA A 319 -7.97 15.22 -11.72
CA ALA A 319 -8.37 16.50 -12.30
C ALA A 319 -8.23 16.51 -13.84
N ARG A 320 -7.16 15.89 -14.40
CA ARG A 320 -6.96 15.77 -15.86
C ARG A 320 -8.03 14.92 -16.53
N THR A 321 -8.46 13.87 -15.86
CA THR A 321 -9.32 12.81 -16.44
C THR A 321 -10.78 12.88 -15.98
N MET A 322 -11.12 13.78 -15.07
CA MET A 322 -12.49 13.93 -14.55
C MET A 322 -13.50 14.30 -15.63
N ASP A 323 -14.70 13.80 -15.48
CA ASP A 323 -15.87 14.36 -16.17
C ASP A 323 -16.22 15.71 -15.55
N THR A 324 -16.10 16.77 -16.32
CA THR A 324 -16.40 18.13 -15.86
C THR A 324 -17.88 18.48 -15.93
N GLY A 325 -18.74 17.59 -16.45
CA GLY A 325 -20.14 17.86 -16.72
C GLY A 325 -20.38 18.88 -17.85
N VAL A 326 -19.31 19.38 -18.48
CA VAL A 326 -19.39 20.33 -19.59
C VAL A 326 -19.37 19.60 -20.92
N ALA A 327 -20.50 19.58 -21.63
CA ALA A 327 -20.56 19.00 -22.97
C ALA A 327 -19.69 19.82 -23.93
N ILE A 328 -18.63 19.19 -24.43
CA ILE A 328 -17.75 19.82 -25.44
C ILE A 328 -18.48 19.85 -26.78
N PHE A 329 -18.65 21.08 -27.32
CA PHE A 329 -19.27 21.27 -28.63
C PHE A 329 -18.39 20.63 -29.70
N LYS A 330 -18.97 19.71 -30.50
CA LYS A 330 -18.29 19.06 -31.61
C LYS A 330 -18.66 19.76 -32.91
N ILE A 331 -17.66 20.20 -33.65
CA ILE A 331 -17.85 20.81 -34.99
C ILE A 331 -18.39 19.72 -35.92
N PRO A 332 -19.57 19.91 -36.56
CA PRO A 332 -20.08 18.95 -37.54
C PRO A 332 -19.08 18.72 -38.66
N ALA A 333 -18.92 17.45 -39.10
CA ALA A 333 -17.97 17.10 -40.17
C ALA A 333 -18.36 17.70 -41.52
N ASP A 334 -19.63 18.01 -41.70
CA ASP A 334 -20.22 18.61 -42.91
C ASP A 334 -20.40 20.14 -42.82
N ALA A 335 -19.81 20.78 -41.83
CA ALA A 335 -19.91 22.23 -41.63
C ALA A 335 -19.44 23.01 -42.86
N ALA A 336 -20.26 23.98 -43.29
CA ALA A 336 -19.87 24.87 -44.39
C ALA A 336 -18.61 25.67 -44.01
N ARG A 337 -17.67 25.82 -44.94
CA ARG A 337 -16.37 26.51 -44.72
C ARG A 337 -16.54 27.92 -44.11
N ALA A 338 -17.62 28.62 -44.49
CA ALA A 338 -17.93 29.94 -43.95
C ALA A 338 -18.31 29.95 -42.47
N ASP A 339 -18.86 28.84 -41.96
CA ASP A 339 -19.30 28.71 -40.54
C ASP A 339 -18.18 28.21 -39.63
N VAL A 340 -17.13 27.59 -40.17
CA VAL A 340 -16.05 26.99 -39.36
C VAL A 340 -15.49 27.94 -38.30
N PRO A 341 -15.18 29.23 -38.60
CA PRO A 341 -14.63 30.12 -37.56
C PRO A 341 -15.60 30.33 -36.36
N ARG A 342 -16.88 30.44 -36.63
CA ARG A 342 -17.92 30.58 -35.57
C ARG A 342 -18.05 29.30 -34.75
N LEU A 343 -18.10 28.15 -35.43
CA LEU A 343 -18.20 26.84 -34.77
C LEU A 343 -16.94 26.52 -33.96
N GLN A 344 -15.75 26.94 -34.45
CA GLN A 344 -14.50 26.82 -33.73
C GLN A 344 -14.52 27.65 -32.43
N HIS A 345 -14.98 28.90 -32.52
CA HIS A 345 -15.14 29.74 -31.32
C HIS A 345 -16.09 29.10 -30.30
N GLU A 346 -17.20 28.51 -30.73
CA GLU A 346 -18.13 27.81 -29.86
C GLU A 346 -17.50 26.57 -29.22
N HIS A 347 -16.74 25.78 -29.99
CA HIS A 347 -15.93 24.69 -29.48
C HIS A 347 -14.96 25.17 -28.40
N ASP A 348 -14.17 26.21 -28.71
CA ASP A 348 -13.15 26.76 -27.81
C ASP A 348 -13.75 27.27 -26.49
N LEU A 349 -14.93 27.90 -26.53
CA LEU A 349 -15.65 28.32 -25.34
C LEU A 349 -16.06 27.15 -24.45
N THR A 350 -16.51 26.02 -25.02
CA THR A 350 -16.86 24.84 -24.22
C THR A 350 -15.63 24.18 -23.64
N VAL A 351 -14.53 24.09 -24.37
CA VAL A 351 -13.22 23.61 -23.89
C VAL A 351 -12.73 24.50 -22.74
N GLN A 352 -12.79 25.81 -22.89
CA GLN A 352 -12.38 26.75 -21.84
C GLN A 352 -13.21 26.58 -20.56
N ARG A 353 -14.52 26.39 -20.66
CA ARG A 353 -15.38 26.11 -19.49
C ARG A 353 -15.01 24.81 -18.81
N SER A 354 -14.76 23.74 -19.58
CA SER A 354 -14.32 22.46 -19.05
C SER A 354 -12.98 22.59 -18.32
N ASN A 355 -12.02 23.31 -18.91
CA ASN A 355 -10.71 23.52 -18.26
C ASN A 355 -10.83 24.37 -16.97
N ALA A 356 -11.73 25.37 -16.95
CA ALA A 356 -11.95 26.17 -15.75
C ALA A 356 -12.48 25.32 -14.57
N VAL A 357 -13.29 24.28 -14.83
CA VAL A 357 -13.72 23.33 -13.79
C VAL A 357 -12.52 22.54 -13.24
N ARG A 358 -11.66 22.02 -14.14
CA ARG A 358 -10.45 21.29 -13.73
C ARG A 358 -9.48 22.16 -12.94
N GLU A 359 -9.21 23.37 -13.41
CA GLU A 359 -8.33 24.32 -12.73
C GLU A 359 -8.86 24.71 -11.37
N LYS A 360 -10.19 24.83 -11.23
CA LYS A 360 -10.82 25.05 -9.91
C LYS A 360 -10.57 23.87 -8.98
N THR A 361 -10.74 22.64 -9.44
CA THR A 361 -10.46 21.42 -8.64
C THR A 361 -9.00 21.42 -8.17
N VAL A 362 -8.05 21.63 -9.08
CA VAL A 362 -6.62 21.73 -8.73
C VAL A 362 -6.35 22.83 -7.71
N SER A 363 -7.00 23.99 -7.86
CA SER A 363 -6.87 25.08 -6.89
C SER A 363 -7.44 24.73 -5.52
N ASP A 364 -8.55 24.02 -5.48
CA ASP A 364 -9.16 23.55 -4.23
C ASP A 364 -8.26 22.49 -3.56
N ASP A 365 -7.72 21.50 -4.31
CA ASP A 365 -6.73 20.53 -3.81
C ASP A 365 -5.50 21.22 -3.20
N MET A 366 -4.98 22.25 -3.86
CA MET A 366 -3.85 23.00 -3.32
C MET A 366 -4.21 23.72 -2.00
N ARG A 367 -5.44 24.20 -1.88
CA ARG A 367 -5.95 24.83 -0.64
C ARG A 367 -6.25 23.83 0.46
N ASP A 368 -6.51 22.58 0.12
CA ASP A 368 -6.54 21.45 1.06
C ASP A 368 -5.14 21.09 1.59
N GLY A 369 -4.08 21.53 0.89
CA GLY A 369 -2.69 21.33 1.29
C GLY A 369 -1.87 20.48 0.34
N PHE A 370 -2.47 19.93 -0.72
CA PHE A 370 -1.77 19.15 -1.75
C PHE A 370 -1.05 20.08 -2.73
N VAL A 371 -0.06 20.79 -2.24
CA VAL A 371 0.56 21.96 -2.87
C VAL A 371 1.30 21.71 -4.18
N LEU A 372 1.56 20.44 -4.53
CA LEU A 372 2.22 20.05 -5.78
C LEU A 372 1.23 19.68 -6.90
N THR A 373 -0.07 19.64 -6.63
CA THR A 373 -1.10 19.24 -7.61
C THR A 373 -1.02 20.07 -8.89
N GLN A 374 -0.86 21.39 -8.79
CA GLN A 374 -0.73 22.27 -9.95
C GLN A 374 0.52 21.95 -10.80
N TYR A 375 1.64 21.64 -10.14
CA TYR A 375 2.85 21.24 -10.83
C TYR A 375 2.62 19.98 -11.67
N PHE A 376 2.13 18.92 -11.04
CA PHE A 376 1.84 17.66 -11.74
C PHE A 376 0.75 17.81 -12.79
N TYR A 377 -0.29 18.60 -12.55
CA TYR A 377 -1.33 18.90 -13.53
C TYR A 377 -0.74 19.50 -14.81
N THR A 378 0.27 20.38 -14.70
CA THR A 378 0.98 20.99 -15.82
C THR A 378 1.86 19.96 -16.54
N GLN A 379 2.64 19.16 -15.79
CA GLN A 379 3.50 18.11 -16.35
C GLN A 379 2.69 17.03 -17.08
N LEU A 380 1.54 16.65 -16.53
CA LEU A 380 0.63 15.71 -17.19
C LEU A 380 0.08 16.26 -18.52
N GLY A 381 -0.07 17.57 -18.67
CA GLY A 381 -0.42 18.18 -19.95
C GLY A 381 0.67 18.02 -21.03
N GLU A 382 1.93 17.88 -20.64
CA GLU A 382 3.05 17.52 -21.53
C GLU A 382 3.08 16.01 -21.79
N PHE A 383 2.91 15.21 -20.73
CA PHE A 383 2.81 13.75 -20.81
C PHE A 383 1.72 13.28 -21.82
N GLU A 384 0.56 13.92 -21.82
CA GLU A 384 -0.53 13.57 -22.74
C GLU A 384 -0.14 13.70 -24.23
N ARG A 385 0.79 14.60 -24.55
CA ARG A 385 1.27 14.86 -25.93
C ARG A 385 2.42 13.95 -26.35
N ASN A 386 3.09 13.33 -25.41
CA ASN A 386 4.23 12.45 -25.65
C ASN A 386 3.80 10.97 -25.69
N PRO A 387 4.49 10.09 -26.41
CA PRO A 387 4.13 8.67 -26.47
C PRO A 387 4.60 7.87 -25.25
N GLU A 388 5.45 8.44 -24.40
CA GLU A 388 6.06 7.80 -23.24
C GLU A 388 5.00 7.31 -22.22
N SER A 389 5.27 6.18 -21.58
CA SER A 389 4.47 5.66 -20.46
C SER A 389 4.71 6.48 -19.18
N LEU A 390 3.80 6.35 -18.19
CA LEU A 390 4.01 6.99 -16.90
C LEU A 390 5.29 6.47 -16.21
N THR A 391 5.63 5.20 -16.38
CA THR A 391 6.88 4.61 -15.86
C THR A 391 8.12 5.37 -16.34
N GLU A 392 8.12 5.80 -17.60
CA GLU A 392 9.24 6.55 -18.18
C GLU A 392 9.20 8.04 -17.82
N ALA A 393 8.01 8.62 -17.72
CA ALA A 393 7.80 10.05 -17.50
C ALA A 393 7.93 10.50 -16.03
N ILE A 394 7.62 9.61 -15.08
CA ILE A 394 7.49 9.98 -13.65
C ILE A 394 8.83 10.42 -13.04
N GLY A 395 9.93 9.73 -13.37
CA GLY A 395 11.27 10.10 -12.90
C GLY A 395 11.64 11.53 -13.31
N PRO A 396 11.63 11.88 -14.61
CA PRO A 396 11.83 13.24 -15.09
C PRO A 396 10.90 14.27 -14.45
N MET A 397 9.63 13.96 -14.20
CA MET A 397 8.69 14.86 -13.53
C MET A 397 9.15 15.21 -12.11
N VAL A 398 9.60 14.23 -11.33
CA VAL A 398 10.04 14.47 -9.95
C VAL A 398 11.43 15.10 -9.90
N TYR A 399 12.40 14.60 -10.69
CA TYR A 399 13.76 15.16 -10.74
C TYR A 399 13.81 16.59 -11.32
N GLY A 400 12.95 16.90 -12.28
CA GLY A 400 12.87 18.20 -12.93
C GLY A 400 12.21 19.30 -12.09
N MET A 401 11.63 18.94 -10.95
CA MET A 401 10.96 19.91 -10.08
C MET A 401 11.95 20.90 -9.45
N ASP A 402 11.69 22.20 -9.63
CA ASP A 402 12.38 23.28 -8.92
C ASP A 402 11.76 23.42 -7.53
N VAL A 403 12.48 22.94 -6.52
CA VAL A 403 12.01 22.90 -5.13
C VAL A 403 11.77 24.30 -4.57
N ASP A 404 12.68 25.24 -4.84
CA ASP A 404 12.57 26.61 -4.33
C ASP A 404 11.34 27.33 -4.93
N GLN A 405 11.09 27.09 -6.21
CA GLN A 405 9.89 27.61 -6.86
C GLN A 405 8.62 27.03 -6.26
N GLN A 406 8.59 25.73 -5.97
CA GLN A 406 7.41 25.09 -5.34
C GLN A 406 7.20 25.58 -3.91
N ILE A 407 8.27 25.77 -3.13
CA ILE A 407 8.20 26.38 -1.79
C ILE A 407 7.66 27.80 -1.89
N HIS A 408 8.11 28.59 -2.87
CA HIS A 408 7.64 29.95 -3.07
C HIS A 408 6.14 29.97 -3.41
N ASN A 409 5.70 29.10 -4.32
CA ASN A 409 4.30 28.98 -4.71
C ASN A 409 3.42 28.55 -3.53
N ALA A 410 3.85 27.52 -2.79
CA ALA A 410 3.11 26.99 -1.65
C ALA A 410 2.88 28.01 -0.53
N LYS A 411 3.85 28.91 -0.28
CA LYS A 411 3.72 29.98 0.71
C LYS A 411 2.65 31.03 0.37
N GLN A 412 2.17 31.07 -0.86
CA GLN A 412 1.13 32.00 -1.30
C GLN A 412 -0.28 31.42 -1.17
N ILE A 413 -0.38 30.14 -0.84
CA ILE A 413 -1.66 29.45 -0.74
C ILE A 413 -2.31 29.78 0.60
N VAL A 414 -3.59 30.12 0.55
CA VAL A 414 -4.44 30.23 1.74
C VAL A 414 -5.20 28.92 1.88
N PHE A 415 -4.80 28.12 2.85
CA PHE A 415 -5.41 26.82 3.11
C PHE A 415 -6.87 26.95 3.60
N PHE A 416 -7.66 25.91 3.34
CA PHE A 416 -8.98 25.78 3.95
C PHE A 416 -8.87 25.55 5.46
N ALA A 417 -9.95 25.82 6.18
CA ALA A 417 -9.99 25.65 7.64
C ALA A 417 -10.29 24.20 8.08
N GLN A 418 -10.82 23.38 7.17
CA GLN A 418 -11.22 21.99 7.44
C GLN A 418 -10.47 21.04 6.51
N ALA A 419 -10.16 19.85 7.03
CA ALA A 419 -9.58 18.78 6.25
C ALA A 419 -10.55 18.32 5.15
N PRO A 420 -10.04 17.90 3.97
CA PRO A 420 -10.84 17.25 2.95
C PRO A 420 -11.42 15.94 3.47
N VAL A 421 -12.54 15.53 2.91
CA VAL A 421 -13.11 14.20 3.16
C VAL A 421 -12.43 13.23 2.20
N ASP A 422 -11.51 12.43 2.73
CA ASP A 422 -10.80 11.42 1.95
C ASP A 422 -11.39 10.01 2.17
N VAL A 423 -11.01 9.10 1.28
CA VAL A 423 -11.24 7.65 1.45
C VAL A 423 -10.62 7.19 2.76
N VAL A 424 -11.37 6.44 3.57
CA VAL A 424 -10.88 5.99 4.87
C VAL A 424 -9.75 4.99 4.69
N GLN A 425 -8.57 5.38 5.11
CA GLN A 425 -7.41 4.51 5.22
C GLN A 425 -7.25 4.00 6.66
N ALA A 426 -6.44 2.96 6.87
CA ALA A 426 -6.14 2.49 8.22
C ALA A 426 -5.57 3.65 9.05
N PRO A 427 -6.11 3.89 10.25
CA PRO A 427 -5.65 4.99 11.06
C PRO A 427 -4.18 4.77 11.45
N ALA A 428 -3.35 5.77 11.21
CA ALA A 428 -2.06 5.84 11.86
C ALA A 428 -2.32 6.24 13.32
N VAL A 429 -2.10 5.32 14.25
CA VAL A 429 -2.11 5.67 15.66
C VAL A 429 -0.78 6.36 15.96
N ASP A 430 -0.81 7.64 16.29
CA ASP A 430 0.37 8.41 16.71
C ASP A 430 0.92 7.89 18.05
N THR A 431 1.61 6.77 18.02
CA THR A 431 2.36 6.27 19.17
C THR A 431 3.57 7.16 19.45
N ALA A 432 4.19 7.02 20.62
CA ALA A 432 5.44 7.71 20.92
C ALA A 432 6.53 7.35 19.88
N LEU A 433 6.50 6.14 19.34
CA LEU A 433 7.44 5.67 18.32
C LEU A 433 7.16 6.28 16.96
N ASP A 434 5.89 6.45 16.56
CA ASP A 434 5.55 7.15 15.32
C ASP A 434 6.04 8.61 15.36
N LYS A 435 5.86 9.28 16.50
CA LYS A 435 6.42 10.62 16.74
C LYS A 435 7.94 10.62 16.70
N ALA A 436 8.60 9.59 17.24
CA ALA A 436 10.05 9.45 17.22
C ALA A 436 10.56 9.31 15.77
N GLU A 437 9.94 8.46 14.96
CA GLU A 437 10.29 8.30 13.54
C GLU A 437 10.10 9.60 12.76
N ASN A 438 9.07 10.37 13.09
CA ASN A 438 8.85 11.67 12.47
C ASN A 438 9.94 12.66 12.82
N GLN A 439 10.45 12.64 14.06
CA GLN A 439 11.61 13.43 14.44
C GLN A 439 12.89 12.99 13.69
N ILE A 440 13.05 11.68 13.41
CA ILE A 440 14.12 11.18 12.52
C ILE A 440 14.01 11.82 11.14
N ARG A 441 12.82 11.78 10.53
CA ARG A 441 12.57 12.39 9.19
C ARG A 441 12.80 13.90 9.19
N ALA A 442 12.46 14.56 10.30
CA ALA A 442 12.70 15.99 10.48
C ALA A 442 14.16 16.37 10.78
N GLY A 443 15.06 15.38 10.92
CA GLY A 443 16.46 15.62 11.27
C GLY A 443 16.72 15.90 12.75
N ASN A 444 15.75 15.66 13.64
CA ASN A 444 15.83 15.99 15.07
C ASN A 444 16.21 14.75 15.90
N ALA A 445 17.44 14.29 15.79
CA ALA A 445 17.93 13.09 16.47
C ALA A 445 17.71 13.11 17.99
N GLU A 446 17.84 14.28 18.63
CA GLU A 446 17.66 14.38 20.08
C GLU A 446 16.21 14.16 20.50
N ALA A 447 15.25 14.79 19.82
CA ALA A 447 13.83 14.61 20.09
C ALA A 447 13.37 13.17 19.80
N ALA A 448 13.87 12.57 18.72
CA ALA A 448 13.60 11.17 18.39
C ALA A 448 14.11 10.22 19.48
N SER A 449 15.36 10.42 19.93
CA SER A 449 15.97 9.63 21.00
C SER A 449 15.17 9.72 22.32
N GLN A 450 14.71 10.92 22.69
CA GLN A 450 13.91 11.10 23.91
C GLN A 450 12.58 10.35 23.85
N LEU A 451 11.87 10.41 22.72
CA LEU A 451 10.61 9.72 22.52
C LEU A 451 10.77 8.19 22.49
N ALA A 452 11.83 7.67 21.84
CA ALA A 452 12.12 6.23 21.84
C ALA A 452 12.47 5.74 23.24
N LEU A 453 13.32 6.45 23.97
CA LEU A 453 13.66 6.14 25.37
C LEU A 453 12.44 6.27 26.31
N GLN A 454 11.52 7.18 26.03
CA GLN A 454 10.26 7.27 26.75
C GLN A 454 9.40 6.04 26.52
N ALA A 455 9.25 5.60 25.27
CA ALA A 455 8.49 4.39 24.92
C ALA A 455 9.07 3.15 25.63
N ILE A 456 10.39 2.99 25.67
CA ILE A 456 11.05 1.90 26.42
C ILE A 456 10.74 1.97 27.92
N ARG A 457 10.89 3.15 28.53
CA ARG A 457 10.63 3.32 29.98
C ARG A 457 9.20 3.08 30.39
N GLU A 458 8.28 3.48 29.53
CA GLU A 458 6.84 3.36 29.78
C GLU A 458 6.26 2.02 29.30
N HIS A 459 7.10 1.17 28.68
CA HIS A 459 6.70 -0.09 28.05
C HIS A 459 5.54 0.12 27.06
N THR A 460 5.61 1.21 26.27
CA THR A 460 4.61 1.57 25.28
C THR A 460 5.16 1.34 23.86
N GLY A 461 4.49 0.52 23.10
CA GLY A 461 4.90 0.18 21.72
C GLY A 461 5.92 -0.97 21.66
N ASP A 462 6.36 -1.28 20.45
CA ASP A 462 7.31 -2.36 20.17
C ASP A 462 8.74 -1.97 20.61
N PRO A 463 9.37 -2.72 21.55
CA PRO A 463 10.74 -2.44 22.00
C PRO A 463 11.76 -2.54 20.87
N ALA A 464 11.61 -3.49 19.95
CA ALA A 464 12.52 -3.62 18.82
C ALA A 464 12.49 -2.40 17.89
N ARG A 465 11.30 -1.84 17.68
CA ARG A 465 11.13 -0.61 16.91
C ARG A 465 11.76 0.59 17.63
N ALA A 466 11.69 0.61 18.97
CA ALA A 466 12.35 1.65 19.76
C ALA A 466 13.88 1.61 19.61
N ASP A 467 14.48 0.41 19.71
CA ASP A 467 15.92 0.22 19.50
C ASP A 467 16.33 0.56 18.05
N TYR A 468 15.51 0.20 17.06
CA TYR A 468 15.73 0.61 15.68
C TYR A 468 15.78 2.14 15.51
N VAL A 469 14.84 2.87 16.12
CA VAL A 469 14.83 4.33 16.13
C VAL A 469 16.07 4.89 16.82
N LEU A 470 16.50 4.31 17.94
CA LEU A 470 17.74 4.71 18.60
C LEU A 470 18.96 4.50 17.71
N GLY A 471 19.04 3.36 17.02
CA GLY A 471 20.08 3.10 16.03
C GLY A 471 20.16 4.19 14.95
N LEU A 472 19.00 4.62 14.41
CA LEU A 472 18.95 5.74 13.47
C LEU A 472 19.41 7.05 14.09
N THR A 473 19.07 7.34 15.34
CA THR A 473 19.55 8.56 16.01
C THR A 473 21.07 8.60 16.19
N TRP A 474 21.70 7.46 16.46
CA TRP A 474 23.15 7.36 16.55
C TRP A 474 23.83 7.58 15.19
N LEU A 475 23.27 7.05 14.11
CA LEU A 475 23.77 7.35 12.76
C LEU A 475 23.73 8.85 12.47
N MET A 476 22.63 9.52 12.82
CA MET A 476 22.50 10.97 12.65
C MET A 476 23.50 11.76 13.51
N LYS A 477 23.89 11.22 14.66
CA LYS A 477 24.90 11.80 15.57
C LYS A 477 26.34 11.44 15.16
N GLY A 478 26.51 10.60 14.12
CA GLY A 478 27.82 10.18 13.63
C GLY A 478 28.49 9.09 14.47
N ASP A 479 27.72 8.31 15.23
CA ASP A 479 28.19 7.16 16.01
C ASP A 479 27.69 5.83 15.43
N PRO A 480 28.36 5.29 14.41
CA PRO A 480 27.94 4.03 13.79
C PRO A 480 28.13 2.81 14.70
N GLN A 481 28.96 2.90 15.73
CA GLN A 481 29.17 1.77 16.64
C GLN A 481 27.98 1.60 17.59
N SER A 482 27.51 2.68 18.19
CA SER A 482 26.29 2.66 19.00
C SER A 482 25.08 2.29 18.16
N ALA A 483 24.98 2.79 16.93
CA ALA A 483 23.93 2.43 15.99
C ALA A 483 23.88 0.91 15.70
N ALA A 484 25.05 0.29 15.45
CA ALA A 484 25.12 -1.14 15.21
C ALA A 484 24.67 -1.97 16.42
N ASN A 485 24.96 -1.51 17.64
CA ASN A 485 24.49 -2.19 18.84
C ASN A 485 22.96 -2.18 18.91
N ASP A 486 22.32 -1.02 18.73
CA ASP A 486 20.88 -0.89 18.82
C ASP A 486 20.16 -1.65 17.67
N PHE A 487 20.70 -1.66 16.45
CA PHE A 487 20.14 -2.50 15.38
C PHE A 487 20.25 -3.99 15.68
N ASN A 488 21.33 -4.44 16.33
CA ASN A 488 21.46 -5.83 16.75
C ASN A 488 20.51 -6.17 17.90
N GLU A 489 20.23 -5.24 18.82
CA GLU A 489 19.21 -5.44 19.86
C GLU A 489 17.82 -5.51 19.24
N ALA A 490 17.49 -4.64 18.29
CA ALA A 490 16.25 -4.72 17.53
C ALA A 490 16.07 -6.09 16.85
N LEU A 491 17.12 -6.62 16.21
CA LEU A 491 17.09 -7.93 15.55
C LEU A 491 16.84 -9.11 16.52
N GLN A 492 17.24 -8.98 17.79
CA GLN A 492 16.99 -10.02 18.79
C GLN A 492 15.53 -10.01 19.29
N LEU A 493 14.87 -8.87 19.20
CA LEU A 493 13.53 -8.67 19.75
C LEU A 493 12.40 -8.82 18.72
N THR A 494 12.71 -8.56 17.43
CA THR A 494 11.66 -8.53 16.39
C THR A 494 11.59 -9.78 15.53
N GLN A 495 10.36 -10.12 15.11
CA GLN A 495 10.09 -11.03 14.01
C GLN A 495 9.49 -10.31 12.79
N ASP A 496 9.23 -9.00 12.89
CA ASP A 496 8.72 -8.19 11.78
C ASP A 496 9.71 -8.23 10.60
N PRO A 497 9.30 -8.74 9.42
CA PRO A 497 10.17 -8.86 8.26
C PRO A 497 10.77 -7.52 7.80
N ARG A 498 10.00 -6.43 7.90
CA ARG A 498 10.45 -5.10 7.50
C ARG A 498 11.52 -4.58 8.44
N LEU A 499 11.25 -4.63 9.73
CA LEU A 499 12.18 -4.13 10.75
C LEU A 499 13.48 -4.94 10.74
N ARG A 500 13.40 -6.26 10.57
CA ARG A 500 14.57 -7.13 10.41
C ARG A 500 15.39 -6.77 9.18
N ALA A 501 14.73 -6.64 8.04
CA ALA A 501 15.41 -6.31 6.79
C ALA A 501 16.12 -4.95 6.87
N TRP A 502 15.43 -3.92 7.37
CA TRP A 502 16.02 -2.59 7.50
C TRP A 502 17.13 -2.52 8.53
N SER A 503 17.07 -3.29 9.62
CA SER A 503 18.19 -3.41 10.57
C SER A 503 19.42 -4.02 9.90
N HIS A 504 19.27 -5.11 9.14
CA HIS A 504 20.36 -5.70 8.35
C HIS A 504 20.89 -4.75 7.27
N ILE A 505 20.02 -4.00 6.58
CA ILE A 505 20.44 -3.00 5.59
C ILE A 505 21.32 -1.93 6.24
N TRP A 506 20.94 -1.43 7.42
CA TRP A 506 21.76 -0.43 8.12
C TRP A 506 23.08 -1.00 8.65
N LEU A 507 23.09 -2.23 9.14
CA LEU A 507 24.33 -2.92 9.51
C LEU A 507 25.27 -3.05 8.31
N GLY A 508 24.78 -3.51 7.16
CA GLY A 508 25.55 -3.58 5.93
C GLY A 508 26.07 -2.22 5.45
N ARG A 509 25.28 -1.15 5.59
CA ARG A 509 25.74 0.22 5.30
C ARG A 509 26.85 0.68 6.26
N ILE A 510 26.76 0.31 7.53
CA ILE A 510 27.79 0.61 8.52
C ILE A 510 29.09 -0.13 8.18
N ASP A 511 29.02 -1.39 7.76
CA ASP A 511 30.18 -2.18 7.39
C ASP A 511 30.82 -1.69 6.08
N ASP A 512 30.02 -1.28 5.09
CA ASP A 512 30.52 -0.62 3.88
C ASP A 512 31.31 0.68 4.24
N VAL A 513 30.83 1.48 5.18
CA VAL A 513 31.51 2.70 5.64
C VAL A 513 32.81 2.37 6.38
N LYS A 514 32.93 1.19 7.00
CA LYS A 514 34.14 0.68 7.63
C LYS A 514 35.11 -0.01 6.66
N ASP A 515 34.81 -0.01 5.36
CA ASP A 515 35.53 -0.75 4.33
C ASP A 515 35.49 -2.29 4.49
N ASP A 516 34.53 -2.80 5.24
CA ASP A 516 34.30 -4.24 5.41
C ASP A 516 33.20 -4.74 4.47
N ARG A 517 33.55 -4.79 3.19
CA ARG A 517 32.60 -5.20 2.15
C ARG A 517 32.12 -6.63 2.29
N ALA A 518 32.89 -7.53 2.87
CA ALA A 518 32.53 -8.93 3.02
C ALA A 518 31.38 -9.09 4.03
N ASP A 519 31.48 -8.43 5.16
CA ASP A 519 30.43 -8.44 6.18
C ASP A 519 29.21 -7.65 5.70
N ALA A 520 29.39 -6.52 5.00
CA ALA A 520 28.31 -5.76 4.39
C ALA A 520 27.46 -6.62 3.42
N LEU A 521 28.11 -7.39 2.55
CA LEU A 521 27.39 -8.29 1.64
C LEU A 521 26.60 -9.37 2.39
N THR A 522 27.15 -9.90 3.47
CA THR A 522 26.46 -10.89 4.31
C THR A 522 25.18 -10.30 4.93
N GLU A 523 25.27 -9.06 5.39
CA GLU A 523 24.13 -8.33 5.94
C GLU A 523 23.05 -8.06 4.87
N TYR A 524 23.44 -7.58 3.68
CA TYR A 524 22.48 -7.37 2.58
C TYR A 524 21.85 -8.67 2.06
N GLU A 525 22.62 -9.77 1.98
CA GLU A 525 22.09 -11.08 1.63
C GLU A 525 21.08 -11.58 2.67
N THR A 526 21.34 -11.30 3.94
CA THR A 526 20.42 -11.65 5.02
C THR A 526 19.14 -10.81 4.94
N ALA A 527 19.28 -9.49 4.71
CA ALA A 527 18.16 -8.61 4.47
C ALA A 527 17.28 -9.09 3.30
N MET A 528 17.90 -9.53 2.19
CA MET A 528 17.17 -10.09 1.04
C MET A 528 16.31 -11.30 1.40
N LYS A 529 16.79 -12.15 2.33
CA LYS A 529 16.09 -13.38 2.74
C LYS A 529 14.91 -13.12 3.68
N VAL A 530 15.06 -12.11 4.55
CA VAL A 530 14.09 -11.82 5.62
C VAL A 530 13.15 -10.67 5.30
N ARG A 531 13.35 -9.97 4.17
CA ARG A 531 12.62 -8.75 3.81
C ARG A 531 11.12 -8.94 3.68
N ASP A 532 10.41 -7.85 3.90
CA ASP A 532 9.01 -7.68 3.52
C ASP A 532 8.84 -7.63 1.98
N GLY A 533 7.60 -7.57 1.52
CA GLY A 533 7.27 -7.45 0.09
C GLY A 533 7.40 -6.03 -0.48
N GLN A 534 7.84 -5.05 0.30
CA GLN A 534 7.83 -3.65 -0.10
C GLN A 534 8.94 -3.31 -1.11
N PRO A 535 8.64 -2.49 -2.13
CA PRO A 535 9.61 -2.13 -3.18
C PRO A 535 10.82 -1.37 -2.65
N ASP A 536 10.64 -0.49 -1.64
CA ASP A 536 11.71 0.31 -1.04
C ASP A 536 12.75 -0.57 -0.32
N THR A 537 12.29 -1.60 0.39
CA THR A 537 13.17 -2.57 1.04
C THR A 537 13.97 -3.37 0.00
N LEU A 538 13.29 -3.85 -1.05
CA LEU A 538 13.96 -4.55 -2.15
C LEU A 538 15.03 -3.67 -2.81
N GLN A 539 14.68 -2.45 -3.16
CA GLN A 539 15.59 -1.50 -3.81
C GLN A 539 16.82 -1.20 -2.93
N ALA A 540 16.61 -0.99 -1.62
CA ALA A 540 17.71 -0.71 -0.70
C ALA A 540 18.69 -1.89 -0.60
N VAL A 541 18.18 -3.13 -0.56
CA VAL A 541 19.00 -4.33 -0.55
C VAL A 541 19.77 -4.52 -1.87
N GLU A 542 19.10 -4.39 -3.02
CA GLU A 542 19.73 -4.51 -4.34
C GLU A 542 20.82 -3.46 -4.54
N GLN A 543 20.60 -2.24 -4.11
CA GLN A 543 21.62 -1.19 -4.13
C GLN A 543 22.82 -1.58 -3.30
N GLY A 544 22.61 -2.07 -2.08
CA GLY A 544 23.68 -2.52 -1.19
C GLY A 544 24.46 -3.71 -1.76
N LEU A 545 23.79 -4.69 -2.37
CA LEU A 545 24.46 -5.83 -3.02
C LEU A 545 25.30 -5.42 -4.23
N ASN A 546 24.79 -4.50 -5.04
CA ASN A 546 25.43 -4.08 -6.28
C ASN A 546 26.57 -3.09 -6.08
N LYS A 547 26.49 -2.24 -5.05
CA LYS A 547 27.45 -1.15 -4.84
C LYS A 547 27.64 -0.87 -3.34
N PRO A 548 28.91 -0.67 -2.88
CA PRO A 548 29.15 -0.24 -1.51
C PRO A 548 28.43 1.07 -1.18
N TYR A 549 27.84 1.12 0.00
CA TYR A 549 27.21 2.33 0.50
C TYR A 549 28.27 3.38 0.83
N THR A 550 28.08 4.60 0.34
CA THR A 550 28.97 5.73 0.63
C THR A 550 28.17 6.86 1.26
N VAL A 551 28.65 7.40 2.36
CA VAL A 551 28.05 8.60 2.96
C VAL A 551 28.32 9.77 2.01
N HIS A 552 27.26 10.30 1.40
CA HIS A 552 27.39 11.54 0.65
C HIS A 552 27.54 12.67 1.67
N ALA A 553 28.74 13.23 1.78
CA ALA A 553 28.91 14.47 2.52
C ALA A 553 27.97 15.52 1.93
N ALA A 554 27.15 16.15 2.77
CA ALA A 554 26.40 17.32 2.36
C ALA A 554 27.37 18.31 1.69
N PRO A 555 27.03 18.93 0.54
CA PRO A 555 27.90 19.89 -0.10
C PRO A 555 28.32 20.93 0.93
N ALA A 556 29.64 21.08 1.15
CA ALA A 556 30.19 22.04 2.08
C ALA A 556 29.60 23.41 1.74
N ALA A 557 28.95 24.04 2.73
CA ALA A 557 28.45 25.38 2.58
C ALA A 557 29.60 26.26 2.08
N THR A 558 29.44 26.83 0.88
CA THR A 558 30.42 27.75 0.30
C THR A 558 30.56 28.92 1.27
N PRO A 559 31.77 29.24 1.77
CA PRO A 559 31.91 30.36 2.67
C PRO A 559 31.48 31.64 1.95
N PRO A 560 30.80 32.56 2.62
CA PRO A 560 30.39 33.82 2.01
C PRO A 560 31.62 34.52 1.49
N ASN A 561 31.63 34.85 0.19
CA ASN A 561 32.64 35.66 -0.44
C ASN A 561 32.86 36.91 0.38
N GLY A 562 34.09 37.10 0.91
CA GLY A 562 34.49 38.28 1.64
C GLY A 562 34.24 39.51 0.78
N ALA A 563 33.55 40.45 1.37
CA ALA A 563 33.38 41.77 0.82
C ALA A 563 34.76 42.41 0.61
N ASP A 564 35.11 42.66 -0.68
CA ASP A 564 36.16 43.61 -1.02
C ASP A 564 35.68 45.01 -0.60
N GLY A 565 36.36 45.58 0.38
CA GLY A 565 36.18 46.94 0.79
C GLY A 565 36.77 47.91 -0.26
N PRO A 566 36.23 49.12 -0.36
CA PRO A 566 36.68 50.11 -1.33
C PRO A 566 37.99 50.76 -0.87
N GLN A 567 38.93 50.92 -1.82
CA GLN A 567 39.90 51.99 -1.81
C GLN A 567 39.37 53.19 -2.60
#